data_699ee652a9e452a169d288698ec2dd69
#
_entry.id   699ee652a9e452a169d288698ec2dd69
#
_cell.length_a   1.000
_cell.length_b   1.000
_cell.length_c   1.000
_cell.angle_alpha   90.00
_cell.angle_beta   90.00
_cell.angle_gamma   90.00
#
_symmetry.space_group_name_H-M   'P 1'
#
loop_
_entity.id
_entity.type
_entity.pdbx_description
1 polymer ?
#
loop_
_entity_poly.entity_id
_entity_poly.type
_entity_poly.pdbx_seq_one_letter_code
_entity_poly.pdbx_strand_id
1 'polypeptide(L)'
;MDLDQIVADAQQSFERAADITTLENEKARFLGKSGALTELLKGLGKLDPEARKTEGARINVAKQQVEAALNSRRQALADALLNQRLAAEAIDVTLPGRGAGTGSLHPVMRTWERVEQIFRSIGFDVADGPEIETDWYNFTSLNSPENHPARSMQDTFYVEGKDADGRQLLLRTHTSPMQVRYARMNRPPIKVIAPGRTYRVDSDATHSPMFNQVEGLWIDESISFADLKGVYTDFLKKFFERDDILVRFRPSYFPFTEPSAEIDMMFEHGKNAGKWLEISGSGQVHPTVIRNMGLDPERYIGFAFGSGLERLTMLRYGVQDLRLFFENDLRFLRQFA
;
A
#
# COMPACT_ATOMS: atom_id res chain seq x y z
N MET A 1 -60.52 -27.75 4.48
CA MET A 1 -59.32 -28.48 4.04
C MET A 1 -58.70 -29.07 5.29
N ASP A 2 -58.40 -30.35 5.28
CA ASP A 2 -57.75 -31.00 6.39
C ASP A 2 -56.29 -30.49 6.52
N LEU A 3 -55.85 -30.22 7.77
CA LEU A 3 -54.53 -29.65 8.02
C LEU A 3 -53.40 -30.56 7.53
N ASP A 4 -53.56 -31.87 7.73
CA ASP A 4 -52.62 -32.88 7.34
C ASP A 4 -52.50 -32.94 5.78
N GLN A 5 -53.58 -32.72 5.06
CA GLN A 5 -53.57 -32.60 3.62
C GLN A 5 -52.81 -31.38 3.09
N ILE A 6 -52.94 -30.24 3.80
CA ILE A 6 -52.18 -29.02 3.44
C ILE A 6 -50.69 -29.24 3.63
N VAL A 7 -50.29 -29.93 4.71
CA VAL A 7 -48.88 -30.26 4.97
C VAL A 7 -48.33 -31.18 3.91
N ALA A 8 -49.07 -32.25 3.55
CA ALA A 8 -48.69 -33.20 2.51
C ALA A 8 -48.55 -32.52 1.14
N ASP A 9 -49.52 -31.68 0.75
CA ASP A 9 -49.52 -30.97 -0.50
C ASP A 9 -48.36 -29.96 -0.57
N ALA A 10 -48.05 -29.28 0.52
CA ALA A 10 -46.90 -28.37 0.61
C ALA A 10 -45.57 -29.11 0.44
N GLN A 11 -45.40 -30.25 1.15
CA GLN A 11 -44.20 -31.08 1.03
C GLN A 11 -43.97 -31.55 -0.41
N GLN A 12 -45.05 -32.09 -1.03
CA GLN A 12 -44.97 -32.55 -2.42
C GLN A 12 -44.67 -31.43 -3.41
N SER A 13 -45.27 -30.25 -3.21
CA SER A 13 -45.02 -29.12 -4.09
C SER A 13 -43.58 -28.62 -3.99
N PHE A 14 -43.03 -28.57 -2.76
CA PHE A 14 -41.64 -28.18 -2.54
C PHE A 14 -40.66 -29.20 -3.13
N GLU A 15 -40.90 -30.48 -2.95
CA GLU A 15 -40.05 -31.54 -3.55
C GLU A 15 -40.00 -31.45 -5.08
N ARG A 16 -41.12 -31.10 -5.75
CA ARG A 16 -41.20 -30.92 -7.21
C ARG A 16 -40.55 -29.63 -7.71
N ALA A 17 -40.33 -28.66 -6.87
CA ALA A 17 -39.72 -27.40 -7.30
C ALA A 17 -38.32 -27.64 -7.87
N ALA A 18 -38.11 -27.30 -9.12
CA ALA A 18 -36.85 -27.53 -9.84
C ALA A 18 -35.78 -26.45 -9.54
N ASP A 19 -36.20 -25.28 -9.12
CA ASP A 19 -35.32 -24.14 -8.81
C ASP A 19 -35.87 -23.30 -7.66
N ILE A 20 -35.02 -22.36 -7.17
CA ILE A 20 -35.36 -21.51 -6.03
C ILE A 20 -36.56 -20.61 -6.34
N THR A 21 -36.71 -20.12 -7.55
CA THR A 21 -37.81 -19.24 -7.96
C THR A 21 -39.14 -19.96 -7.88
N THR A 22 -39.19 -21.18 -8.41
CA THR A 22 -40.37 -22.07 -8.31
C THR A 22 -40.70 -22.39 -6.86
N LEU A 23 -39.66 -22.70 -6.02
CA LEU A 23 -39.85 -22.98 -4.61
C LEU A 23 -40.45 -21.78 -3.84
N GLU A 24 -39.96 -20.55 -4.11
CA GLU A 24 -40.51 -19.34 -3.47
C GLU A 24 -41.93 -19.02 -3.92
N ASN A 25 -42.31 -19.34 -5.16
CA ASN A 25 -43.67 -19.24 -5.62
C ASN A 25 -44.58 -20.25 -4.92
N GLU A 26 -44.17 -21.50 -4.79
CA GLU A 26 -44.92 -22.52 -4.06
C GLU A 26 -45.06 -22.19 -2.57
N LYS A 27 -44.00 -21.66 -1.93
CA LYS A 27 -44.08 -21.13 -0.56
C LYS A 27 -45.22 -20.09 -0.42
N ALA A 28 -45.40 -19.21 -1.37
CA ALA A 28 -46.43 -18.17 -1.32
C ALA A 28 -47.85 -18.77 -1.25
N ARG A 29 -48.08 -19.93 -1.85
CA ARG A 29 -49.38 -20.64 -1.83
C ARG A 29 -49.74 -21.17 -0.44
N PHE A 30 -48.74 -21.53 0.40
CA PHE A 30 -48.99 -22.13 1.71
C PHE A 30 -48.72 -21.16 2.85
N LEU A 31 -47.68 -20.36 2.76
CA LEU A 31 -47.19 -19.47 3.86
C LEU A 31 -47.33 -17.98 3.53
N GLY A 32 -47.73 -17.61 2.33
CA GLY A 32 -47.93 -16.21 1.93
C GLY A 32 -49.08 -15.51 2.67
N LYS A 33 -49.29 -14.21 2.44
CA LYS A 33 -50.34 -13.40 3.07
C LYS A 33 -51.76 -13.95 2.84
N SER A 34 -52.00 -14.63 1.72
CA SER A 34 -53.24 -15.33 1.37
C SER A 34 -53.02 -16.86 1.24
N GLY A 35 -51.95 -17.37 1.82
CA GLY A 35 -51.61 -18.80 1.79
C GLY A 35 -52.54 -19.63 2.69
N ALA A 36 -52.65 -20.94 2.32
CA ALA A 36 -53.57 -21.85 2.97
C ALA A 36 -53.47 -21.87 4.51
N LEU A 37 -52.26 -21.92 5.05
CA LEU A 37 -52.06 -21.88 6.52
C LEU A 37 -52.37 -20.51 7.13
N THR A 38 -52.12 -19.42 6.40
CA THR A 38 -52.41 -18.08 6.84
C THR A 38 -53.93 -17.83 6.92
N GLU A 39 -54.70 -18.34 5.97
CA GLU A 39 -56.14 -18.26 5.98
C GLU A 39 -56.78 -19.09 7.15
N LEU A 40 -56.21 -20.26 7.46
CA LEU A 40 -56.62 -21.04 8.64
C LEU A 40 -56.33 -20.26 9.94
N LEU A 41 -55.17 -19.59 10.07
CA LEU A 41 -54.83 -18.74 11.22
C LEU A 41 -55.81 -17.55 11.37
N LYS A 42 -56.22 -16.90 10.26
CA LYS A 42 -57.22 -15.84 10.28
C LYS A 42 -58.58 -16.36 10.72
N GLY A 43 -58.92 -17.62 10.36
CA GLY A 43 -60.19 -18.28 10.75
C GLY A 43 -60.31 -18.53 12.24
N LEU A 44 -59.22 -18.61 13.00
CA LEU A 44 -59.20 -18.85 14.45
C LEU A 44 -59.96 -17.74 15.23
N GLY A 45 -60.04 -16.54 14.67
CA GLY A 45 -60.77 -15.43 15.31
C GLY A 45 -62.26 -15.68 15.50
N LYS A 46 -62.88 -16.65 14.82
CA LYS A 46 -64.27 -17.01 14.85
C LYS A 46 -64.60 -18.13 15.84
N LEU A 47 -63.58 -18.77 16.47
CA LEU A 47 -63.73 -19.89 17.37
C LEU A 47 -63.79 -19.40 18.84
N ASP A 48 -64.40 -20.26 19.70
CA ASP A 48 -64.36 -20.02 21.14
C ASP A 48 -62.94 -20.17 21.71
N PRO A 49 -62.63 -19.66 22.91
CA PRO A 49 -61.28 -19.55 23.45
C PRO A 49 -60.53 -20.90 23.56
N GLU A 50 -61.18 -21.96 23.95
CA GLU A 50 -60.57 -23.27 24.13
C GLU A 50 -60.28 -23.94 22.76
N ALA A 51 -61.27 -23.95 21.86
CA ALA A 51 -61.07 -24.44 20.48
C ALA A 51 -60.01 -23.64 19.75
N ARG A 52 -59.93 -22.32 19.95
CA ARG A 52 -58.89 -21.45 19.37
C ARG A 52 -57.47 -21.85 19.82
N LYS A 53 -57.30 -22.14 21.09
CA LYS A 53 -56.04 -22.56 21.68
C LYS A 53 -55.57 -23.89 21.08
N THR A 54 -56.49 -24.86 21.02
CA THR A 54 -56.19 -26.23 20.50
C THR A 54 -55.89 -26.19 19.00
N GLU A 55 -56.73 -25.57 18.19
CA GLU A 55 -56.53 -25.46 16.73
C GLU A 55 -55.35 -24.55 16.39
N GLY A 56 -55.11 -23.48 17.17
CA GLY A 56 -53.94 -22.65 17.01
C GLY A 56 -52.60 -23.40 17.21
N ALA A 57 -52.56 -24.30 18.23
CA ALA A 57 -51.40 -25.18 18.45
C ALA A 57 -51.18 -26.13 17.26
N ARG A 58 -52.24 -26.76 16.76
CA ARG A 58 -52.17 -27.67 15.62
C ARG A 58 -51.69 -26.97 14.36
N ILE A 59 -52.21 -25.79 14.06
CA ILE A 59 -51.77 -24.97 12.89
C ILE A 59 -50.32 -24.55 13.03
N ASN A 60 -49.84 -24.20 14.25
CA ASN A 60 -48.44 -23.87 14.46
C ASN A 60 -47.51 -25.05 14.22
N VAL A 61 -47.88 -26.25 14.65
CA VAL A 61 -47.10 -27.50 14.36
C VAL A 61 -47.06 -27.73 12.85
N ALA A 62 -48.19 -27.66 12.17
CA ALA A 62 -48.24 -27.79 10.70
C ALA A 62 -47.39 -26.73 9.99
N LYS A 63 -47.42 -25.48 10.45
CA LYS A 63 -46.58 -24.41 9.92
C LYS A 63 -45.10 -24.72 10.08
N GLN A 64 -44.69 -25.21 11.25
CA GLN A 64 -43.29 -25.60 11.48
C GLN A 64 -42.87 -26.75 10.55
N GLN A 65 -43.73 -27.74 10.33
CA GLN A 65 -43.46 -28.84 9.39
C GLN A 65 -43.28 -28.34 7.95
N VAL A 66 -44.15 -27.44 7.50
CA VAL A 66 -44.08 -26.84 6.16
C VAL A 66 -42.83 -25.96 6.01
N GLU A 67 -42.49 -25.17 7.05
CA GLU A 67 -41.25 -24.36 7.07
C GLU A 67 -39.99 -25.24 7.06
N ALA A 68 -40.00 -26.34 7.79
CA ALA A 68 -38.89 -27.30 7.81
C ALA A 68 -38.70 -27.93 6.41
N ALA A 69 -39.78 -28.40 5.76
CA ALA A 69 -39.73 -28.97 4.43
C ALA A 69 -39.23 -27.93 3.39
N LEU A 70 -39.73 -26.69 3.45
CA LEU A 70 -39.27 -25.58 2.63
C LEU A 70 -37.76 -25.33 2.76
N ASN A 71 -37.27 -25.23 3.98
CA ASN A 71 -35.86 -24.97 4.26
C ASN A 71 -34.96 -26.13 3.83
N SER A 72 -35.40 -27.37 4.04
CA SER A 72 -34.69 -28.57 3.56
C SER A 72 -34.57 -28.54 2.01
N ARG A 73 -35.65 -28.27 1.29
CA ARG A 73 -35.60 -28.19 -0.17
C ARG A 73 -34.75 -27.02 -0.66
N ARG A 74 -34.85 -25.86 -0.02
CA ARG A 74 -34.01 -24.69 -0.34
C ARG A 74 -32.52 -25.03 -0.22
N GLN A 75 -32.13 -25.67 0.85
CA GLN A 75 -30.76 -26.12 1.05
C GLN A 75 -30.34 -27.11 -0.03
N ALA A 76 -31.16 -28.10 -0.32
CA ALA A 76 -30.86 -29.11 -1.36
C ALA A 76 -30.67 -28.46 -2.75
N LEU A 77 -31.49 -27.48 -3.12
CA LEU A 77 -31.35 -26.74 -4.37
C LEU A 77 -30.08 -25.88 -4.39
N ALA A 78 -29.76 -25.22 -3.28
CA ALA A 78 -28.54 -24.43 -3.15
C ALA A 78 -27.28 -25.32 -3.26
N ASP A 79 -27.28 -26.47 -2.57
CA ASP A 79 -26.18 -27.45 -2.64
C ASP A 79 -26.02 -28.06 -4.03
N ALA A 80 -27.14 -28.35 -4.72
CA ALA A 80 -27.10 -28.84 -6.10
C ALA A 80 -26.49 -27.80 -7.06
N LEU A 81 -26.89 -26.52 -6.93
CA LEU A 81 -26.34 -25.43 -7.71
C LEU A 81 -24.84 -25.23 -7.43
N LEU A 82 -24.47 -25.26 -6.15
CA LEU A 82 -23.06 -25.15 -5.74
C LEU A 82 -22.24 -26.32 -6.31
N ASN A 83 -22.72 -27.54 -6.19
CA ASN A 83 -22.03 -28.73 -6.72
C ASN A 83 -21.90 -28.68 -8.25
N GLN A 84 -22.92 -28.22 -8.95
CA GLN A 84 -22.85 -28.02 -10.41
C GLN A 84 -21.75 -26.98 -10.76
N ARG A 85 -21.71 -25.88 -10.03
CA ARG A 85 -20.69 -24.87 -10.21
C ARG A 85 -19.30 -25.38 -9.92
N LEU A 86 -19.12 -26.07 -8.78
CA LEU A 86 -17.84 -26.68 -8.40
C LEU A 86 -17.37 -27.71 -9.44
N ALA A 87 -18.29 -28.51 -9.97
CA ALA A 87 -17.95 -29.46 -11.03
C ALA A 87 -17.53 -28.78 -12.33
N ALA A 88 -18.19 -27.65 -12.68
CA ALA A 88 -17.82 -26.87 -13.87
C ALA A 88 -16.50 -26.14 -13.72
N GLU A 89 -16.15 -25.74 -12.50
CA GLU A 89 -14.90 -25.05 -12.17
C GLU A 89 -13.77 -26.02 -11.79
N ALA A 90 -14.02 -27.35 -11.77
CA ALA A 90 -13.04 -28.35 -11.40
C ALA A 90 -11.83 -28.34 -12.36
N ILE A 91 -10.64 -28.27 -11.79
CA ILE A 91 -9.39 -28.31 -12.55
C ILE A 91 -8.77 -29.70 -12.32
N ASP A 92 -8.27 -30.31 -13.38
CA ASP A 92 -7.50 -31.53 -13.29
C ASP A 92 -6.15 -31.27 -12.62
N VAL A 93 -6.06 -31.65 -11.35
CA VAL A 93 -4.85 -31.49 -10.54
C VAL A 93 -3.80 -32.58 -10.78
N THR A 94 -4.09 -33.58 -11.61
CA THR A 94 -3.13 -34.64 -11.97
C THR A 94 -2.20 -34.24 -13.11
N LEU A 95 -2.57 -33.21 -13.87
CA LEU A 95 -1.67 -32.63 -14.87
C LEU A 95 -0.51 -31.91 -14.19
N PRO A 96 0.74 -32.06 -14.69
CA PRO A 96 1.86 -31.32 -14.17
C PRO A 96 1.55 -29.82 -14.26
N GLY A 97 1.75 -29.11 -13.15
CA GLY A 97 1.62 -27.65 -13.11
C GLY A 97 2.47 -27.03 -14.22
N ARG A 98 1.98 -25.96 -14.84
CA ARG A 98 2.86 -25.13 -15.67
C ARG A 98 4.02 -24.72 -14.78
N GLY A 99 5.24 -25.03 -15.22
CA GLY A 99 6.44 -24.75 -14.44
C GLY A 99 6.38 -23.34 -13.86
N ALA A 100 6.76 -23.20 -12.61
CA ALA A 100 6.93 -21.88 -12.02
C ALA A 100 7.92 -21.12 -12.90
N GLY A 101 7.49 -20.06 -13.54
CA GLY A 101 8.40 -19.15 -14.24
C GLY A 101 9.50 -18.71 -13.28
N THR A 102 10.67 -18.38 -13.79
CA THR A 102 11.70 -17.72 -13.01
C THR A 102 11.13 -16.45 -12.41
N GLY A 103 11.23 -16.30 -11.10
CA GLY A 103 10.85 -15.05 -10.43
C GLY A 103 11.71 -13.89 -10.93
N SER A 104 11.22 -12.66 -10.73
CA SER A 104 11.95 -11.43 -11.01
C SER A 104 12.03 -10.57 -9.75
N LEU A 105 12.97 -9.61 -9.77
CA LEU A 105 13.05 -8.62 -8.71
C LEU A 105 11.82 -7.71 -8.72
N HIS A 106 11.38 -7.33 -7.53
CA HIS A 106 10.33 -6.33 -7.35
C HIS A 106 10.71 -5.02 -8.07
N PRO A 107 9.77 -4.32 -8.75
CA PRO A 107 10.10 -3.14 -9.57
C PRO A 107 10.83 -2.02 -8.80
N VAL A 108 10.52 -1.82 -7.51
CA VAL A 108 11.25 -0.87 -6.65
C VAL A 108 12.69 -1.33 -6.41
N MET A 109 12.93 -2.64 -6.23
CA MET A 109 14.28 -3.18 -6.06
C MET A 109 15.11 -3.08 -7.36
N ARG A 110 14.48 -3.27 -8.52
CA ARG A 110 15.14 -3.01 -9.82
C ARG A 110 15.53 -1.53 -9.98
N THR A 111 14.67 -0.62 -9.51
CA THR A 111 14.98 0.82 -9.47
C THR A 111 16.15 1.10 -8.54
N TRP A 112 16.13 0.50 -7.35
CA TRP A 112 17.22 0.63 -6.36
C TRP A 112 18.56 0.20 -6.94
N GLU A 113 18.66 -1.03 -7.48
CA GLU A 113 19.89 -1.53 -8.11
C GLU A 113 20.37 -0.62 -9.25
N ARG A 114 19.43 -0.13 -10.08
CA ARG A 114 19.78 0.77 -11.18
C ARG A 114 20.35 2.09 -10.67
N VAL A 115 19.76 2.68 -9.64
CA VAL A 115 20.26 3.90 -9.01
C VAL A 115 21.68 3.68 -8.46
N GLU A 116 21.90 2.59 -7.73
CA GLU A 116 23.24 2.24 -7.24
C GLU A 116 24.26 2.10 -8.38
N GLN A 117 23.92 1.38 -9.42
CA GLN A 117 24.80 1.18 -10.57
C GLN A 117 25.19 2.51 -11.22
N ILE A 118 24.25 3.43 -11.41
CA ILE A 118 24.52 4.74 -12.00
C ILE A 118 25.47 5.54 -11.11
N PHE A 119 25.20 5.64 -9.81
CA PHE A 119 26.04 6.43 -8.90
C PHE A 119 27.42 5.78 -8.67
N ARG A 120 27.51 4.45 -8.57
CA ARG A 120 28.80 3.75 -8.53
C ARG A 120 29.64 4.03 -9.79
N SER A 121 29.00 4.15 -10.97
CA SER A 121 29.72 4.43 -12.23
C SER A 121 30.39 5.81 -12.27
N ILE A 122 29.98 6.72 -11.41
CA ILE A 122 30.55 8.09 -11.28
C ILE A 122 31.32 8.29 -9.95
N GLY A 123 31.64 7.16 -9.28
CA GLY A 123 32.54 7.12 -8.13
C GLY A 123 31.87 7.41 -6.78
N PHE A 124 30.57 7.20 -6.66
CA PHE A 124 29.91 7.23 -5.34
C PHE A 124 29.98 5.87 -4.67
N ASP A 125 30.29 5.87 -3.39
CA ASP A 125 30.10 4.73 -2.50
C ASP A 125 28.62 4.54 -2.17
N VAL A 126 28.26 3.33 -1.72
CA VAL A 126 26.92 3.03 -1.21
C VAL A 126 27.03 2.69 0.26
N ALA A 127 26.34 3.43 1.09
CA ALA A 127 26.32 3.24 2.53
C ALA A 127 24.95 2.77 3.01
N ASP A 128 24.96 1.86 3.97
CA ASP A 128 23.79 1.38 4.68
C ASP A 128 23.90 1.67 6.18
N GLY A 129 22.78 1.66 6.91
CA GLY A 129 22.75 1.88 8.33
C GLY A 129 21.40 1.67 9.00
N PRO A 130 21.31 1.97 10.29
CA PRO A 130 20.18 1.60 11.12
C PRO A 130 18.88 2.32 10.69
N GLU A 131 17.77 1.58 10.70
CA GLU A 131 16.43 2.14 10.53
C GLU A 131 15.89 2.76 11.83
N ILE A 132 16.30 2.21 12.99
CA ILE A 132 16.02 2.80 14.30
C ILE A 132 17.15 3.77 14.63
N GLU A 133 16.81 5.02 14.79
CA GLU A 133 17.77 6.11 14.96
C GLU A 133 17.59 6.88 16.25
N THR A 134 18.65 7.59 16.62
CA THR A 134 18.59 8.59 17.68
C THR A 134 18.10 9.92 17.14
N ASP A 135 17.48 10.72 18.00
CA ASP A 135 17.08 12.09 17.69
C ASP A 135 18.26 12.93 17.16
N TRP A 136 19.45 12.71 17.70
CA TRP A 136 20.63 13.48 17.29
C TRP A 136 20.95 13.26 15.81
N TYR A 137 21.02 12.02 15.35
CA TYR A 137 21.31 11.73 13.94
C TYR A 137 20.17 12.11 13.01
N ASN A 138 18.91 11.88 13.42
CA ASN A 138 17.77 12.13 12.55
C ASN A 138 17.41 13.62 12.41
N PHE A 139 17.71 14.44 13.45
CA PHE A 139 17.29 15.84 13.50
C PHE A 139 18.41 16.81 13.89
N THR A 140 18.97 16.67 15.09
CA THR A 140 19.89 17.67 15.66
C THR A 140 21.13 17.86 14.80
N SER A 141 21.78 16.77 14.36
CA SER A 141 22.97 16.84 13.51
C SER A 141 22.71 17.43 12.12
N LEU A 142 21.45 17.40 11.69
CA LEU A 142 20.97 17.92 10.42
C LEU A 142 20.39 19.35 10.55
N ASN A 143 20.77 20.08 11.60
CA ASN A 143 20.34 21.45 11.82
C ASN A 143 18.81 21.63 11.98
N SER A 144 18.09 20.56 12.37
CA SER A 144 16.66 20.65 12.68
C SER A 144 16.46 21.03 14.14
N PRO A 145 15.87 22.20 14.47
CA PRO A 145 15.68 22.65 15.84
C PRO A 145 14.66 21.79 16.60
N GLU A 146 14.70 21.83 17.95
CA GLU A 146 13.84 21.00 18.80
C GLU A 146 12.33 21.19 18.55
N ASN A 147 11.91 22.41 18.20
CA ASN A 147 10.51 22.74 17.93
C ASN A 147 10.12 22.60 16.45
N HIS A 148 10.93 21.93 15.64
CA HIS A 148 10.59 21.74 14.23
C HIS A 148 9.40 20.77 14.07
N PRO A 149 8.40 21.09 13.22
CA PRO A 149 7.21 20.23 13.03
C PRO A 149 7.51 18.77 12.73
N ALA A 150 8.56 18.49 11.94
CA ALA A 150 8.98 17.13 11.60
C ALA A 150 9.38 16.24 12.80
N ARG A 151 9.61 16.84 13.98
CA ARG A 151 9.84 16.10 15.24
C ARG A 151 8.54 15.75 15.97
N SER A 152 7.39 16.19 15.48
CA SER A 152 6.11 15.89 16.13
C SER A 152 5.81 14.39 16.05
N MET A 153 5.11 13.88 17.07
CA MET A 153 4.62 12.50 17.04
C MET A 153 3.57 12.27 15.94
N GLN A 154 3.08 13.33 15.30
CA GLN A 154 2.15 13.25 14.18
C GLN A 154 2.85 12.87 12.87
N ASP A 155 4.14 13.17 12.76
CA ASP A 155 4.92 12.94 11.53
C ASP A 155 6.01 11.87 11.70
N THR A 156 6.38 11.53 12.95
CA THR A 156 7.48 10.62 13.28
C THR A 156 7.01 9.45 14.11
N PHE A 157 7.39 8.23 13.74
CA PHE A 157 7.20 7.03 14.55
C PHE A 157 8.30 6.93 15.60
N TYR A 158 7.93 7.06 16.88
CA TYR A 158 8.81 6.77 17.99
C TYR A 158 8.65 5.32 18.44
N VAL A 159 9.76 4.66 18.76
CA VAL A 159 9.79 3.27 19.20
C VAL A 159 10.09 3.18 20.69
N GLU A 160 9.79 2.05 21.32
CA GLU A 160 10.20 1.80 22.70
C GLU A 160 11.72 1.73 22.80
N GLY A 161 12.26 2.40 23.81
CA GLY A 161 13.70 2.48 24.03
C GLY A 161 14.21 3.92 24.06
N LYS A 162 15.38 4.11 24.63
CA LYS A 162 16.04 5.40 24.75
C LYS A 162 17.51 5.29 24.34
N ASP A 163 18.05 6.38 23.85
CA ASP A 163 19.48 6.53 23.60
C ASP A 163 20.26 6.79 24.91
N ALA A 164 21.57 6.98 24.77
CA ALA A 164 22.46 7.24 25.92
C ALA A 164 22.12 8.54 26.65
N ASP A 165 21.50 9.50 25.99
CA ASP A 165 21.08 10.79 26.54
C ASP A 165 19.67 10.76 27.13
N GLY A 166 19.00 9.58 27.12
CA GLY A 166 17.67 9.38 27.66
C GLY A 166 16.54 9.83 26.72
N ARG A 167 16.84 10.19 25.46
CA ARG A 167 15.87 10.56 24.44
C ARG A 167 15.27 9.33 23.79
N GLN A 168 14.02 9.40 23.41
CA GLN A 168 13.31 8.30 22.77
C GLN A 168 13.91 8.00 21.38
N LEU A 169 14.04 6.71 21.06
CA LEU A 169 14.44 6.25 19.74
C LEU A 169 13.27 6.39 18.76
N LEU A 170 13.58 6.49 17.47
CA LEU A 170 12.60 6.69 16.41
C LEU A 170 12.95 5.86 15.16
N LEU A 171 11.94 5.66 14.29
CA LEU A 171 12.18 5.19 12.93
C LEU A 171 12.62 6.38 12.07
N ARG A 172 13.73 6.26 11.37
CA ARG A 172 14.30 7.36 10.56
C ARG A 172 13.29 7.86 9.53
N THR A 173 13.11 9.17 9.45
CA THR A 173 12.16 9.83 8.53
C THR A 173 12.74 10.11 7.15
N HIS A 174 14.03 9.93 7.01
CA HIS A 174 14.83 10.06 5.78
C HIS A 174 16.16 9.30 5.97
N THR A 175 16.93 9.15 4.90
CA THR A 175 18.23 8.47 4.96
C THR A 175 19.41 9.42 5.27
N SER A 176 19.16 10.71 5.49
CA SER A 176 20.17 11.73 5.84
C SER A 176 21.05 11.39 7.05
N PRO A 177 20.58 10.66 8.11
CA PRO A 177 21.45 10.19 9.18
C PRO A 177 22.70 9.49 8.68
N MET A 178 22.59 8.74 7.58
CA MET A 178 23.71 8.04 6.98
C MET A 178 24.78 8.95 6.41
N GLN A 179 24.40 10.13 5.90
CA GLN A 179 25.36 11.13 5.43
C GLN A 179 26.27 11.58 6.58
N VAL A 180 25.69 11.88 7.75
CA VAL A 180 26.46 12.27 8.93
C VAL A 180 27.29 11.10 9.47
N ARG A 181 26.71 9.89 9.55
CA ARG A 181 27.43 8.69 10.00
C ARG A 181 28.62 8.38 9.11
N TYR A 182 28.43 8.42 7.79
CA TYR A 182 29.47 8.13 6.83
C TYR A 182 30.60 9.18 6.87
N ALA A 183 30.24 10.47 6.90
CA ALA A 183 31.21 11.57 6.96
C ALA A 183 32.04 11.57 8.24
N ARG A 184 31.50 11.12 9.37
CA ARG A 184 32.25 10.98 10.65
C ARG A 184 33.26 9.84 10.62
N MET A 185 33.12 8.86 9.74
CA MET A 185 34.02 7.71 9.61
C MET A 185 35.00 7.84 8.44
N ASN A 186 34.73 8.76 7.52
CA ASN A 186 35.51 8.91 6.30
C ASN A 186 36.03 10.34 6.15
N ARG A 187 37.12 10.51 5.39
CA ARG A 187 37.70 11.82 5.11
C ARG A 187 37.32 12.29 3.70
N PRO A 188 37.12 13.59 3.49
CA PRO A 188 36.94 14.15 2.16
C PRO A 188 38.12 13.85 1.23
N PRO A 189 37.90 13.70 -0.08
CA PRO A 189 36.59 13.88 -0.76
C PRO A 189 35.62 12.72 -0.45
N ILE A 190 34.36 13.06 -0.13
CA ILE A 190 33.30 12.09 0.17
C ILE A 190 32.28 12.14 -0.97
N LYS A 191 32.02 10.98 -1.59
CA LYS A 191 30.94 10.78 -2.52
C LYS A 191 30.19 9.54 -2.08
N VAL A 192 28.97 9.68 -1.59
CA VAL A 192 28.20 8.57 -1.07
C VAL A 192 26.72 8.72 -1.40
N ILE A 193 26.06 7.61 -1.73
CA ILE A 193 24.62 7.49 -1.68
C ILE A 193 24.21 6.57 -0.53
N ALA A 194 23.07 6.87 0.06
CA ALA A 194 22.48 6.08 1.15
C ALA A 194 21.05 5.70 0.77
N PRO A 195 20.86 4.61 0.02
CA PRO A 195 19.52 4.07 -0.20
C PRO A 195 19.04 3.34 1.06
N GLY A 196 17.73 3.41 1.35
CA GLY A 196 17.19 2.74 2.53
C GLY A 196 15.71 2.99 2.75
N ARG A 197 15.12 2.22 3.65
CA ARG A 197 13.74 2.43 4.09
C ARG A 197 13.65 3.63 5.01
N THR A 198 12.55 4.35 4.89
CA THR A 198 12.20 5.52 5.70
C THR A 198 10.75 5.43 6.13
N TYR A 199 10.39 6.16 7.20
CA TYR A 199 9.11 6.00 7.86
C TYR A 199 8.53 7.37 8.21
N ARG A 200 7.26 7.60 7.83
CA ARG A 200 6.50 8.81 8.17
C ARG A 200 5.06 8.46 8.47
N VAL A 201 4.45 9.18 9.39
CA VAL A 201 3.02 9.01 9.72
C VAL A 201 2.19 9.65 8.61
N ASP A 202 2.11 9.00 7.46
CA ASP A 202 1.37 9.45 6.29
C ASP A 202 0.88 8.23 5.46
N SER A 203 -0.32 8.31 4.89
CA SER A 203 -0.90 7.21 4.11
C SER A 203 -1.99 7.70 3.18
N ASP A 204 -1.69 7.76 1.88
CA ASP A 204 -2.65 8.03 0.80
C ASP A 204 -2.24 7.32 -0.51
N ALA A 205 -2.82 7.70 -1.65
CA ALA A 205 -2.48 7.11 -2.96
C ALA A 205 -1.05 7.40 -3.42
N THR A 206 -0.38 8.38 -2.82
CA THR A 206 0.97 8.86 -3.17
C THR A 206 1.97 8.75 -2.02
N HIS A 207 1.50 8.41 -0.81
CA HIS A 207 2.28 8.26 0.40
C HIS A 207 2.02 6.91 1.07
N SER A 208 3.07 6.33 1.64
CA SER A 208 3.04 5.11 2.44
C SER A 208 3.76 5.37 3.75
N PRO A 209 3.31 4.78 4.88
CA PRO A 209 4.00 4.90 6.16
C PRO A 209 5.46 4.42 6.12
N MET A 210 5.77 3.49 5.22
CA MET A 210 7.11 3.06 4.88
C MET A 210 7.33 3.23 3.38
N PHE A 211 8.44 3.83 2.99
CA PHE A 211 8.85 3.96 1.60
C PHE A 211 10.38 3.90 1.50
N ASN A 212 10.89 3.70 0.29
CA ASN A 212 12.33 3.66 0.06
C ASN A 212 12.81 5.01 -0.48
N GLN A 213 13.91 5.48 0.08
CA GLN A 213 14.55 6.73 -0.33
C GLN A 213 16.02 6.47 -0.66
N VAL A 214 16.56 7.24 -1.58
CA VAL A 214 17.98 7.36 -1.78
C VAL A 214 18.38 8.80 -1.58
N GLU A 215 19.39 9.02 -0.74
CA GLU A 215 20.03 10.33 -0.61
C GLU A 215 21.49 10.25 -1.03
N GLY A 216 21.99 11.33 -1.61
CA GLY A 216 23.37 11.46 -2.00
C GLY A 216 24.04 12.63 -1.32
N LEU A 217 25.32 12.48 -1.03
CA LEU A 217 26.19 13.48 -0.46
C LEU A 217 27.51 13.52 -1.22
N TRP A 218 27.93 14.72 -1.60
CA TRP A 218 29.29 14.94 -2.08
C TRP A 218 29.91 16.10 -1.28
N ILE A 219 31.03 15.86 -0.62
CA ILE A 219 31.81 16.85 0.12
C ILE A 219 33.21 16.90 -0.45
N ASP A 220 33.68 18.12 -0.78
CA ASP A 220 35.02 18.38 -1.30
C ASP A 220 35.43 19.82 -0.94
N GLU A 221 36.63 20.26 -1.31
CA GLU A 221 37.13 21.62 -1.10
C GLU A 221 36.57 22.62 -2.13
N SER A 222 36.10 22.16 -3.30
CA SER A 222 35.74 23.03 -4.42
C SER A 222 34.47 22.62 -5.15
N ILE A 223 33.56 21.93 -4.47
CA ILE A 223 32.27 21.53 -5.07
C ILE A 223 31.25 22.68 -5.02
N SER A 224 30.37 22.74 -6.02
CA SER A 224 29.41 23.84 -6.18
C SER A 224 27.98 23.37 -6.44
N PHE A 225 27.02 24.28 -6.38
CA PHE A 225 25.64 24.03 -6.77
C PHE A 225 25.51 23.68 -8.28
N ALA A 226 26.45 24.15 -9.11
CA ALA A 226 26.51 23.78 -10.52
C ALA A 226 26.85 22.30 -10.71
N ASP A 227 27.74 21.77 -9.87
CA ASP A 227 28.07 20.33 -9.87
C ASP A 227 26.87 19.48 -9.43
N LEU A 228 26.12 19.88 -8.42
CA LEU A 228 24.85 19.26 -8.06
C LEU A 228 23.91 19.20 -9.26
N LYS A 229 23.74 20.32 -9.95
CA LYS A 229 22.87 20.41 -11.13
C LYS A 229 23.34 19.47 -12.24
N GLY A 230 24.63 19.42 -12.53
CA GLY A 230 25.21 18.52 -13.53
C GLY A 230 24.98 17.05 -13.17
N VAL A 231 25.44 16.64 -11.99
CA VAL A 231 25.34 15.25 -11.50
C VAL A 231 23.89 14.74 -11.51
N TYR A 232 22.97 15.57 -11.00
CA TYR A 232 21.57 15.13 -10.89
C TYR A 232 20.85 15.09 -12.24
N THR A 233 21.14 16.03 -13.13
CA THR A 233 20.61 16.03 -14.51
C THR A 233 21.11 14.80 -15.30
N ASP A 234 22.40 14.47 -15.20
CA ASP A 234 22.98 13.28 -15.80
C ASP A 234 22.39 12.00 -15.23
N PHE A 235 22.19 11.96 -13.92
CA PHE A 235 21.51 10.83 -13.26
C PHE A 235 20.13 10.60 -13.85
N LEU A 236 19.31 11.62 -13.99
CA LEU A 236 17.95 11.49 -14.53
C LEU A 236 17.95 10.99 -15.98
N LYS A 237 18.80 11.54 -16.83
CA LYS A 237 18.94 11.09 -18.21
C LYS A 237 19.32 9.62 -18.31
N LYS A 238 20.31 9.20 -17.53
CA LYS A 238 20.75 7.80 -17.46
C LYS A 238 19.69 6.89 -16.87
N PHE A 239 18.99 7.35 -15.83
CA PHE A 239 17.95 6.56 -15.15
C PHE A 239 16.76 6.28 -16.06
N PHE A 240 16.26 7.30 -16.74
CA PHE A 240 15.11 7.18 -17.65
C PHE A 240 15.50 6.72 -19.06
N GLU A 241 16.82 6.65 -19.39
CA GLU A 241 17.33 6.36 -20.73
C GLU A 241 16.78 7.32 -21.80
N ARG A 242 16.76 8.61 -21.45
CA ARG A 242 16.16 9.67 -22.27
C ARG A 242 17.01 10.95 -22.23
N ASP A 243 17.25 11.53 -23.39
CA ASP A 243 17.94 12.82 -23.50
C ASP A 243 17.01 14.02 -23.49
N ASP A 244 15.72 13.81 -23.75
CA ASP A 244 14.66 14.84 -23.79
C ASP A 244 14.08 15.17 -22.41
N ILE A 245 14.89 15.12 -21.37
CA ILE A 245 14.51 15.50 -20.01
C ILE A 245 15.00 16.92 -19.72
N LEU A 246 14.04 17.79 -19.42
CA LEU A 246 14.32 19.11 -18.86
C LEU A 246 14.30 19.05 -17.35
N VAL A 247 15.28 19.70 -16.72
CA VAL A 247 15.42 19.77 -15.27
C VAL A 247 15.47 21.23 -14.83
N ARG A 248 14.70 21.58 -13.82
CA ARG A 248 14.78 22.88 -13.18
C ARG A 248 14.94 22.75 -11.68
N PHE A 249 15.61 23.72 -11.09
CA PHE A 249 15.76 23.84 -9.64
C PHE A 249 14.92 25.02 -9.18
N ARG A 250 13.98 24.76 -8.28
CA ARG A 250 13.15 25.80 -7.64
C ARG A 250 13.69 26.09 -6.25
N PRO A 251 13.83 27.35 -5.83
CA PRO A 251 14.17 27.68 -4.46
C PRO A 251 13.21 26.99 -3.47
N SER A 252 13.76 26.43 -2.42
CA SER A 252 13.02 25.76 -1.34
C SER A 252 13.72 26.00 -0.01
N TYR A 253 13.24 25.40 1.05
CA TYR A 253 13.85 25.45 2.37
C TYR A 253 13.93 24.06 3.00
N PHE A 254 15.16 23.67 3.36
CA PHE A 254 15.44 22.53 4.23
C PHE A 254 16.44 22.96 5.30
N PRO A 255 16.28 22.54 6.57
CA PRO A 255 17.17 23.02 7.65
C PRO A 255 18.63 22.60 7.46
N PHE A 256 18.88 21.52 6.72
CA PHE A 256 20.19 20.92 6.49
C PHE A 256 20.91 21.40 5.22
N THR A 257 20.29 22.29 4.42
CA THR A 257 20.90 22.86 3.19
C THR A 257 20.67 24.36 3.08
N GLU A 258 21.65 25.08 2.51
CA GLU A 258 21.59 26.52 2.22
C GLU A 258 22.57 26.86 1.08
N PRO A 259 22.10 27.24 -0.12
CA PRO A 259 20.70 27.29 -0.55
C PRO A 259 20.08 25.91 -0.73
N SER A 260 18.76 25.85 -0.55
CA SER A 260 17.94 24.66 -0.79
C SER A 260 17.18 24.78 -2.11
N ALA A 261 16.95 23.67 -2.77
CA ALA A 261 16.15 23.62 -3.98
C ALA A 261 15.38 22.31 -4.12
N GLU A 262 14.17 22.42 -4.58
CA GLU A 262 13.42 21.29 -5.14
C GLU A 262 13.80 21.08 -6.60
N ILE A 263 13.92 19.83 -7.01
CA ILE A 263 14.25 19.45 -8.38
C ILE A 263 12.99 18.94 -9.06
N ASP A 264 12.56 19.65 -10.09
CA ASP A 264 11.50 19.24 -10.98
C ASP A 264 12.09 18.74 -12.30
N MET A 265 11.46 17.73 -12.86
CA MET A 265 11.74 17.26 -14.21
C MET A 265 10.51 17.32 -15.10
N MET A 266 10.73 17.41 -16.40
CA MET A 266 9.69 17.36 -17.43
C MET A 266 10.19 16.56 -18.61
N PHE A 267 9.33 15.72 -19.18
CA PHE A 267 9.58 15.08 -20.46
C PHE A 267 9.11 16.01 -21.61
N GLU A 268 9.91 16.18 -22.63
CA GLU A 268 9.49 16.96 -23.81
C GLU A 268 8.48 16.18 -24.66
N HIS A 269 8.55 14.84 -24.65
CA HIS A 269 7.68 13.98 -25.46
C HIS A 269 7.06 12.85 -24.61
N GLY A 270 5.90 12.34 -25.05
CA GLY A 270 5.21 11.20 -24.45
C GLY A 270 4.02 11.60 -23.55
N LYS A 271 3.49 10.62 -22.80
CA LYS A 271 2.23 10.76 -22.03
C LYS A 271 2.26 11.89 -20.99
N ASN A 272 3.43 12.18 -20.41
CA ASN A 272 3.61 13.21 -19.39
C ASN A 272 4.34 14.45 -19.94
N ALA A 273 4.38 14.63 -21.25
CA ALA A 273 5.04 15.77 -21.88
C ALA A 273 4.46 17.12 -21.38
N GLY A 274 5.34 18.08 -21.18
CA GLY A 274 4.97 19.44 -20.78
C GLY A 274 4.55 19.61 -19.32
N LYS A 275 4.57 18.53 -18.51
CA LYS A 275 4.24 18.61 -17.08
C LYS A 275 5.50 18.57 -16.23
N TRP A 276 5.67 19.56 -15.38
CA TRP A 276 6.70 19.57 -14.35
C TRP A 276 6.31 18.64 -13.21
N LEU A 277 7.22 17.75 -12.85
CA LEU A 277 7.06 16.72 -11.81
C LEU A 277 8.18 16.91 -10.80
N GLU A 278 7.82 17.22 -9.57
CA GLU A 278 8.77 17.22 -8.45
C GLU A 278 9.25 15.80 -8.15
N ILE A 279 10.56 15.66 -8.03
CA ILE A 279 11.21 14.34 -7.86
C ILE A 279 12.24 14.29 -6.75
N SER A 280 12.76 15.42 -6.29
CA SER A 280 13.85 15.45 -5.31
C SER A 280 13.92 16.78 -4.58
N GLY A 281 14.29 16.73 -3.30
CA GLY A 281 14.85 17.85 -2.56
C GLY A 281 16.38 17.84 -2.65
N SER A 282 17.00 19.03 -2.64
CA SER A 282 18.45 19.14 -2.76
C SER A 282 18.98 20.47 -2.22
N GLY A 283 20.28 20.63 -2.15
CA GLY A 283 20.91 21.90 -1.83
C GLY A 283 22.38 21.77 -1.46
N GLN A 284 23.03 22.90 -1.21
CA GLN A 284 24.35 22.91 -0.58
C GLN A 284 24.22 22.57 0.90
N VAL A 285 25.10 21.72 1.41
CA VAL A 285 25.07 21.30 2.81
C VAL A 285 25.33 22.48 3.73
N HIS A 286 24.42 22.69 4.67
CA HIS A 286 24.53 23.79 5.63
C HIS A 286 25.83 23.70 6.45
N PRO A 287 26.56 24.80 6.70
CA PRO A 287 27.82 24.80 7.45
C PRO A 287 27.73 24.15 8.84
N THR A 288 26.60 24.26 9.52
CA THR A 288 26.36 23.58 10.80
C THR A 288 26.37 22.06 10.64
N VAL A 289 25.81 21.52 9.54
CA VAL A 289 25.82 20.08 9.26
C VAL A 289 27.24 19.62 8.96
N ILE A 290 28.04 20.38 8.20
CA ILE A 290 29.47 20.10 7.97
C ILE A 290 30.22 20.01 9.31
N ARG A 291 30.00 20.95 10.23
CA ARG A 291 30.59 20.90 11.59
C ARG A 291 30.13 19.67 12.37
N ASN A 292 28.86 19.31 12.29
CA ASN A 292 28.32 18.12 12.98
C ASN A 292 28.86 16.80 12.40
N MET A 293 29.29 16.81 11.14
CA MET A 293 30.04 15.71 10.51
C MET A 293 31.50 15.62 11.03
N GLY A 294 31.97 16.61 11.78
CA GLY A 294 33.36 16.69 12.29
C GLY A 294 34.34 17.31 11.28
N LEU A 295 33.82 18.04 10.29
CA LEU A 295 34.61 18.68 9.23
C LEU A 295 34.63 20.20 9.41
N ASP A 296 35.66 20.85 8.87
CA ASP A 296 35.80 22.29 8.88
C ASP A 296 34.99 22.92 7.74
N PRO A 297 33.93 23.72 8.03
CA PRO A 297 33.10 24.35 7.00
C PRO A 297 33.78 25.50 6.25
N GLU A 298 34.92 26.02 6.75
CA GLU A 298 35.73 27.00 6.01
C GLU A 298 36.60 26.34 4.95
N ARG A 299 36.84 25.05 5.06
CA ARG A 299 37.62 24.27 4.12
C ARG A 299 36.77 23.41 3.18
N TYR A 300 35.70 22.82 3.70
CA TYR A 300 34.89 21.87 2.98
C TYR A 300 33.50 22.41 2.71
N ILE A 301 33.04 22.19 1.50
CA ILE A 301 31.70 22.49 1.02
C ILE A 301 31.09 21.20 0.45
N GLY A 302 29.78 21.10 0.41
CA GLY A 302 29.13 19.93 -0.16
C GLY A 302 27.77 20.22 -0.72
N PHE A 303 27.25 19.28 -1.48
CA PHE A 303 25.84 19.23 -1.83
C PHE A 303 25.21 17.89 -1.43
N ALA A 304 23.91 17.94 -1.23
CA ALA A 304 23.10 16.77 -0.99
C ALA A 304 21.80 16.79 -1.81
N PHE A 305 21.24 15.60 -2.05
CA PHE A 305 19.95 15.42 -2.69
C PHE A 305 19.25 14.21 -2.13
N GLY A 306 17.89 14.15 -2.24
CA GLY A 306 17.12 13.00 -1.78
C GLY A 306 15.91 12.74 -2.67
N SER A 307 15.71 11.48 -3.07
CA SER A 307 14.62 11.04 -3.94
C SER A 307 13.93 9.80 -3.42
N GLY A 308 12.60 9.76 -3.50
CA GLY A 308 11.82 8.54 -3.24
C GLY A 308 11.97 7.54 -4.38
N LEU A 309 12.37 6.31 -4.06
CA LEU A 309 12.56 5.26 -5.08
C LEU A 309 11.23 4.81 -5.70
N GLU A 310 10.16 4.78 -4.93
CA GLU A 310 8.83 4.50 -5.47
C GLU A 310 8.41 5.57 -6.47
N ARG A 311 8.68 6.85 -6.20
CA ARG A 311 8.38 7.94 -7.12
C ARG A 311 9.10 7.79 -8.45
N LEU A 312 10.38 7.47 -8.40
CA LEU A 312 11.19 7.17 -9.60
C LEU A 312 10.65 5.94 -10.35
N THR A 313 10.27 4.89 -9.61
CA THR A 313 9.68 3.66 -10.16
C THR A 313 8.34 3.93 -10.85
N MET A 314 7.46 4.67 -10.19
CA MET A 314 6.17 5.08 -10.76
C MET A 314 6.34 5.80 -12.09
N LEU A 315 7.27 6.74 -12.15
CA LEU A 315 7.52 7.54 -13.36
C LEU A 315 8.15 6.68 -14.48
N ARG A 316 9.07 5.77 -14.15
CA ARG A 316 9.72 4.91 -15.12
C ARG A 316 8.76 3.90 -15.76
N TYR A 317 7.90 3.28 -14.94
CA TYR A 317 7.00 2.22 -15.37
C TYR A 317 5.55 2.69 -15.64
N GLY A 318 5.24 3.96 -15.43
CA GLY A 318 3.91 4.52 -15.67
C GLY A 318 2.85 4.07 -14.65
N VAL A 319 3.26 3.65 -13.46
CA VAL A 319 2.37 3.28 -12.35
C VAL A 319 1.81 4.56 -11.71
N GLN A 320 0.50 4.60 -11.47
CA GLN A 320 -0.17 5.81 -10.97
C GLN A 320 -0.52 5.75 -9.47
N ASP A 321 -0.51 4.55 -8.89
CA ASP A 321 -0.85 4.33 -7.48
C ASP A 321 0.31 3.59 -6.79
N LEU A 322 0.91 4.24 -5.81
CA LEU A 322 2.05 3.73 -5.05
C LEU A 322 1.71 2.45 -4.28
N ARG A 323 0.46 2.32 -3.82
CA ARG A 323 0.01 1.17 -3.01
C ARG A 323 0.18 -0.17 -3.73
N LEU A 324 0.10 -0.17 -5.06
CA LEU A 324 0.31 -1.37 -5.88
C LEU A 324 1.68 -2.03 -5.66
N PHE A 325 2.70 -1.28 -5.25
CA PHE A 325 4.01 -1.84 -4.91
C PHE A 325 4.03 -2.61 -3.59
N PHE A 326 3.02 -2.43 -2.72
CA PHE A 326 2.96 -3.02 -1.39
C PHE A 326 1.86 -4.06 -1.22
N GLU A 327 0.91 -4.16 -2.17
CA GLU A 327 -0.22 -5.10 -2.12
C GLU A 327 0.16 -6.55 -2.45
N ASN A 328 1.34 -6.81 -2.99
CA ASN A 328 1.82 -8.13 -3.39
C ASN A 328 0.89 -8.87 -4.40
N ASP A 329 0.13 -8.15 -5.22
CA ASP A 329 -0.68 -8.75 -6.28
C ASP A 329 0.24 -9.33 -7.37
N LEU A 330 0.25 -10.65 -7.50
CA LEU A 330 1.07 -11.34 -8.50
C LEU A 330 0.72 -10.96 -9.95
N ARG A 331 -0.51 -10.53 -10.23
CA ARG A 331 -0.92 -10.06 -11.57
C ARG A 331 -0.22 -8.75 -11.91
N PHE A 332 -0.06 -7.88 -10.90
CA PHE A 332 0.71 -6.65 -11.04
C PHE A 332 2.21 -6.96 -11.16
N LEU A 333 2.77 -7.74 -10.25
CA LEU A 333 4.21 -8.01 -10.20
C LEU A 333 4.73 -8.75 -11.45
N ARG A 334 3.94 -9.64 -12.03
CA ARG A 334 4.30 -10.36 -13.26
C ARG A 334 4.49 -9.47 -14.48
N GLN A 335 3.97 -8.24 -14.47
CA GLN A 335 4.18 -7.29 -15.56
C GLN A 335 5.63 -6.77 -15.64
N PHE A 336 6.42 -6.98 -14.59
CA PHE A 336 7.82 -6.56 -14.48
C PHE A 336 8.80 -7.74 -14.57
N ALA A 337 8.31 -8.96 -14.86
CA ALA A 337 9.13 -10.16 -14.97
C ALA A 337 9.97 -10.19 -16.25
#